data_41207dd739ae6d34b0a5e8be52e7bf0d
#
_entry.id   41207dd739ae6d34b0a5e8be52e7bf0d
#
_cell.length_a   1.000
_cell.length_b   1.000
_cell.length_c   1.000
_cell.angle_alpha   90.00
_cell.angle_beta   90.00
_cell.angle_gamma   90.00
#
_symmetry.space_group_name_H-M   'P 1'
#
loop_
_entity.id
_entity.type
_entity.pdbx_description
1 polymer ?
#
loop_
_entity_poly.entity_id
_entity_poly.type
_entity_poly.pdbx_seq_one_letter_code
_entity_poly.pdbx_strand_id
1 'polypeptide(L)'
;MERQEKANNAGHMVDVVVIGGGISGLSAAKLLNEYGINVLVLEARDRVGGRTYTVRNENVDYVDVGGAYVGPTQNRILRLSKELGLETYKVNVNECLVQYVKGKSYPFRGAFPPVWNPIAYLDYNNLWRTMDDMGKKIPADAPWESPHAEEWDKMTMKDLIDKICWTKTAKRFASLFVNINVTSEPHEVSALWFLWYVKQCGGTTRIFSVTNGGQERKFVGGSGQVSERIMHLLGDRVKLRCPVTYVDQSGDNIIVETLNHELYECQYVISAIPPTLTAKIHFRPELPSERNQLIQRLPMGAVIKCMMYYKEAFWKKKNYCGCMIIEDEEAPISITLDDTKPDGSLPAIMGFILARKADRLAKVHKEIRKRKICELYAKVLGSQEALHPVHYEEKNWCEEQYSGGCYTAYFPPGIMTQYGRVIRQPVGRIFFAGTETATQWSGYMEGAVEAGERAAREILNALGKVSKKDIWLREPESEDVPAFEITRTFWERNLPSVTGLLKIIGFSTSVTALWLAVYKFRLLTRS
;
A
#
# COMPACT_ATOMS: atom_id res chain seq x y z
N MET A 1 17.09 -34.23 18.11
CA MET A 1 18.25 -34.46 18.99
C MET A 1 19.54 -33.97 18.31
N GLU A 2 19.95 -34.50 17.17
CA GLU A 2 21.22 -34.13 16.51
C GLU A 2 21.37 -32.64 16.14
N ARG A 3 20.28 -31.97 15.71
CA ARG A 3 20.27 -30.52 15.42
C ARG A 3 20.34 -29.67 16.69
N GLN A 4 19.71 -30.12 17.76
CA GLN A 4 19.74 -29.45 19.07
C GLN A 4 21.13 -29.55 19.73
N GLU A 5 21.79 -30.70 19.58
CA GLU A 5 23.19 -30.86 20.01
C GLU A 5 24.16 -29.99 19.20
N LYS A 6 23.92 -29.83 17.90
CA LYS A 6 24.72 -28.92 17.05
C LYS A 6 24.51 -27.43 17.39
N ALA A 7 23.26 -27.01 17.74
CA ALA A 7 22.97 -25.64 18.17
C ALA A 7 23.64 -25.33 19.51
N ASN A 8 23.58 -26.24 20.48
CA ASN A 8 24.25 -26.09 21.78
C ASN A 8 25.78 -25.95 21.66
N ASN A 9 26.37 -26.51 20.62
CA ASN A 9 27.79 -26.37 20.32
C ASN A 9 28.13 -25.08 19.54
N ALA A 10 27.16 -24.40 18.96
CA ALA A 10 27.36 -23.21 18.12
C ALA A 10 27.38 -21.88 18.89
N GLY A 11 26.97 -21.85 20.17
CA GLY A 11 27.08 -20.65 21.03
C GLY A 11 26.20 -19.45 20.67
N HIS A 12 25.16 -19.64 19.82
CA HIS A 12 24.29 -18.55 19.34
C HIS A 12 22.92 -18.56 20.00
N MET A 13 22.87 -18.59 21.33
CA MET A 13 21.63 -18.47 22.09
C MET A 13 21.22 -17.01 22.22
N VAL A 14 19.99 -16.67 21.80
CA VAL A 14 19.38 -15.35 21.97
C VAL A 14 17.96 -15.49 22.54
N ASP A 15 17.37 -14.40 23.02
CA ASP A 15 16.00 -14.45 23.52
C ASP A 15 15.00 -14.50 22.35
N VAL A 16 15.22 -13.68 21.32
CA VAL A 16 14.31 -13.54 20.17
C VAL A 16 15.09 -13.53 18.86
N VAL A 17 14.66 -14.36 17.91
CA VAL A 17 15.06 -14.27 16.50
C VAL A 17 13.97 -13.58 15.72
N VAL A 18 14.33 -12.55 14.96
CA VAL A 18 13.45 -11.85 14.01
C VAL A 18 13.81 -12.28 12.59
N ILE A 19 12.86 -12.84 11.87
CA ILE A 19 13.01 -13.26 10.47
C ILE A 19 12.54 -12.12 9.57
N GLY A 20 13.49 -11.51 8.86
CA GLY A 20 13.26 -10.38 7.94
C GLY A 20 13.74 -9.04 8.48
N GLY A 21 14.64 -8.39 7.73
CA GLY A 21 15.24 -7.08 8.02
C GLY A 21 14.54 -5.92 7.30
N GLY A 22 13.24 -6.03 7.02
CA GLY A 22 12.41 -4.91 6.59
C GLY A 22 12.07 -3.99 7.77
N ILE A 23 11.39 -2.87 7.50
CA ILE A 23 10.98 -1.89 8.53
C ILE A 23 10.26 -2.58 9.70
N SER A 24 9.40 -3.53 9.42
CA SER A 24 8.62 -4.22 10.46
C SER A 24 9.50 -5.02 11.42
N GLY A 25 10.38 -5.87 10.86
CA GLY A 25 11.29 -6.67 11.69
C GLY A 25 12.29 -5.82 12.45
N LEU A 26 12.83 -4.78 11.82
CA LEU A 26 13.77 -3.85 12.46
C LEU A 26 13.12 -3.00 13.54
N SER A 27 11.87 -2.56 13.35
CA SER A 27 11.11 -1.85 14.39
C SER A 27 10.86 -2.75 15.61
N ALA A 28 10.52 -4.02 15.37
CA ALA A 28 10.38 -5.00 16.44
C ALA A 28 11.70 -5.21 17.20
N ALA A 29 12.80 -5.41 16.49
CA ALA A 29 14.10 -5.62 17.07
C ALA A 29 14.61 -4.41 17.86
N LYS A 30 14.40 -3.19 17.33
CA LYS A 30 14.73 -1.94 18.04
C LYS A 30 14.00 -1.87 19.38
N LEU A 31 12.68 -2.07 19.38
CA LEU A 31 11.87 -2.02 20.58
C LEU A 31 12.28 -3.09 21.61
N LEU A 32 12.49 -4.34 21.18
CA LEU A 32 12.96 -5.41 22.05
C LEU A 32 14.32 -5.07 22.68
N ASN A 33 15.25 -4.55 21.89
CA ASN A 33 16.57 -4.14 22.37
C ASN A 33 16.49 -3.02 23.42
N GLU A 34 15.57 -2.07 23.27
CA GLU A 34 15.32 -0.99 24.25
C GLU A 34 14.83 -1.54 25.61
N TYR A 35 14.14 -2.69 25.59
CA TYR A 35 13.72 -3.40 26.82
C TYR A 35 14.78 -4.39 27.33
N GLY A 36 16.01 -4.37 26.79
CA GLY A 36 17.12 -5.21 27.22
C GLY A 36 16.97 -6.68 26.80
N ILE A 37 16.17 -6.97 25.78
CA ILE A 37 16.03 -8.32 25.21
C ILE A 37 17.19 -8.59 24.24
N ASN A 38 17.82 -9.75 24.35
CA ASN A 38 18.84 -10.19 23.41
C ASN A 38 18.17 -10.66 22.11
N VAL A 39 18.17 -9.79 21.10
CA VAL A 39 17.49 -9.99 19.82
C VAL A 39 18.49 -10.14 18.68
N LEU A 40 18.17 -11.01 17.73
CA LEU A 40 18.91 -11.21 16.49
C LEU A 40 17.98 -11.12 15.29
N VAL A 41 18.33 -10.31 14.30
CA VAL A 41 17.61 -10.20 13.02
C VAL A 41 18.36 -11.00 11.95
N LEU A 42 17.64 -11.87 11.26
CA LEU A 42 18.14 -12.63 10.11
C LEU A 42 17.49 -12.11 8.82
N GLU A 43 18.27 -11.42 8.01
CA GLU A 43 17.84 -10.89 6.71
C GLU A 43 18.39 -11.74 5.57
N ALA A 44 17.52 -12.12 4.65
CA ALA A 44 17.87 -12.98 3.53
C ALA A 44 18.78 -12.31 2.49
N ARG A 45 18.59 -10.99 2.28
CA ARG A 45 19.36 -10.19 1.32
C ARG A 45 20.70 -9.73 1.92
N ASP A 46 21.50 -9.14 1.08
CA ASP A 46 22.72 -8.41 1.45
C ASP A 46 22.47 -6.95 1.88
N ARG A 47 21.20 -6.58 2.04
CA ARG A 47 20.72 -5.26 2.49
C ARG A 47 19.49 -5.39 3.37
N VAL A 48 19.25 -4.42 4.20
CA VAL A 48 17.99 -4.23 4.92
C VAL A 48 16.96 -3.46 4.11
N GLY A 49 15.75 -3.28 4.66
CA GLY A 49 14.69 -2.44 4.11
C GLY A 49 13.55 -3.21 3.42
N GLY A 50 13.81 -4.42 2.98
CA GLY A 50 12.77 -5.21 2.31
C GLY A 50 12.21 -4.52 1.07
N ARG A 51 10.95 -4.11 1.11
CA ARG A 51 10.23 -3.38 0.06
C ARG A 51 10.54 -1.87 0.00
N THR A 52 11.35 -1.35 0.90
CA THR A 52 12.01 -0.05 0.76
C THR A 52 13.44 -0.28 0.30
N TYR A 53 13.88 0.47 -0.68
CA TYR A 53 15.23 0.38 -1.23
C TYR A 53 15.66 1.70 -1.84
N THR A 54 16.73 2.29 -1.31
CA THR A 54 17.34 3.51 -1.84
C THR A 54 18.64 3.16 -2.55
N VAL A 55 18.69 3.43 -3.84
CA VAL A 55 19.88 3.27 -4.68
C VAL A 55 20.65 4.59 -4.66
N ARG A 56 21.99 4.51 -4.59
CA ARG A 56 22.89 5.67 -4.60
C ARG A 56 23.96 5.48 -5.66
N ASN A 57 24.05 6.44 -6.57
CA ASN A 57 25.10 6.49 -7.61
C ASN A 57 25.28 7.92 -8.13
N GLU A 58 26.28 8.13 -8.97
CA GLU A 58 26.64 9.45 -9.51
C GLU A 58 25.53 10.10 -10.37
N ASN A 59 24.66 9.30 -10.98
CA ASN A 59 23.61 9.81 -11.88
C ASN A 59 22.37 10.31 -11.13
N VAL A 60 22.11 9.78 -9.95
CA VAL A 60 20.84 10.03 -9.22
C VAL A 60 21.06 10.62 -7.83
N ASP A 61 22.32 10.67 -7.35
CA ASP A 61 22.67 10.93 -5.95
C ASP A 61 22.00 9.86 -5.04
N TYR A 62 20.71 9.94 -4.85
CA TYR A 62 19.89 8.86 -4.27
C TYR A 62 18.54 8.75 -4.98
N VAL A 63 17.97 7.57 -5.01
CA VAL A 63 16.62 7.34 -5.54
C VAL A 63 15.94 6.18 -4.81
N ASP A 64 14.70 6.38 -4.41
CA ASP A 64 13.86 5.33 -3.86
C ASP A 64 13.27 4.50 -5.00
N VAL A 65 13.79 3.31 -5.20
CA VAL A 65 13.24 2.36 -6.18
C VAL A 65 12.14 1.47 -5.59
N GLY A 66 11.87 1.59 -4.28
CA GLY A 66 10.80 0.96 -3.53
C GLY A 66 9.82 1.96 -2.92
N GLY A 67 9.22 1.61 -1.78
CA GLY A 67 8.34 2.48 -1.01
C GLY A 67 9.06 3.77 -0.59
N ALA A 68 8.42 4.91 -0.78
CA ALA A 68 9.04 6.21 -0.61
C ALA A 68 8.19 7.20 0.16
N TYR A 69 6.86 7.11 0.07
CA TYR A 69 5.95 8.18 0.49
C TYR A 69 5.48 8.00 1.92
N VAL A 70 5.35 9.14 2.60
CA VAL A 70 4.73 9.28 3.92
C VAL A 70 3.80 10.49 3.92
N GLY A 71 2.86 10.51 4.85
CA GLY A 71 1.92 11.61 4.93
C GLY A 71 1.18 11.68 6.26
N PRO A 72 0.23 12.64 6.37
CA PRO A 72 -0.58 12.80 7.57
C PRO A 72 -1.27 11.51 8.00
N THR A 73 -1.40 11.30 9.29
CA THR A 73 -1.92 10.11 9.97
C THR A 73 -0.98 8.89 10.01
N GLN A 74 0.13 8.94 9.30
CA GLN A 74 1.18 7.91 9.38
C GLN A 74 2.16 8.23 10.53
N ASN A 75 1.62 8.26 11.75
CA ASN A 75 2.30 8.86 12.89
C ASN A 75 3.46 8.04 13.44
N ARG A 76 3.43 6.70 13.31
CA ARG A 76 4.50 5.82 13.79
C ARG A 76 5.76 5.93 12.95
N ILE A 77 5.62 5.90 11.64
CA ILE A 77 6.78 6.06 10.75
C ILE A 77 7.36 7.48 10.85
N LEU A 78 6.51 8.50 11.03
CA LEU A 78 6.96 9.89 11.24
C LEU A 78 7.70 10.05 12.58
N ARG A 79 7.19 9.48 13.67
CA ARG A 79 7.89 9.44 14.97
C ARG A 79 9.24 8.73 14.85
N LEU A 80 9.24 7.51 14.31
CA LEU A 80 10.45 6.70 14.15
C LEU A 80 11.50 7.43 13.31
N SER A 81 11.08 8.05 12.21
CA SER A 81 11.97 8.82 11.34
C SER A 81 12.60 10.01 12.06
N LYS A 82 11.82 10.72 12.89
CA LYS A 82 12.31 11.82 13.72
C LYS A 82 13.31 11.36 14.77
N GLU A 83 13.04 10.24 15.45
CA GLU A 83 13.97 9.59 16.39
C GLU A 83 15.30 9.22 15.72
N LEU A 84 15.24 8.79 14.47
CA LEU A 84 16.41 8.45 13.66
C LEU A 84 17.10 9.67 13.02
N GLY A 85 16.60 10.89 13.25
CA GLY A 85 17.16 12.12 12.70
C GLY A 85 16.95 12.28 11.20
N LEU A 86 15.85 11.75 10.65
CA LEU A 86 15.48 11.89 9.24
C LEU A 86 14.55 13.08 9.03
N GLU A 87 14.76 13.79 7.93
CA GLU A 87 13.91 14.90 7.50
C GLU A 87 13.03 14.51 6.32
N THR A 88 11.83 15.08 6.26
CA THR A 88 10.91 14.92 5.12
C THR A 88 10.81 16.20 4.31
N TYR A 89 10.44 16.08 3.03
CA TYR A 89 10.09 17.19 2.17
C TYR A 89 8.81 16.90 1.39
N LYS A 90 8.08 17.94 1.03
CA LYS A 90 6.82 17.79 0.29
C LYS A 90 7.07 17.45 -1.17
N VAL A 91 6.28 16.53 -1.72
CA VAL A 91 6.17 16.29 -3.16
C VAL A 91 5.63 17.55 -3.83
N ASN A 92 6.22 17.94 -4.96
CA ASN A 92 5.82 19.17 -5.65
C ASN A 92 4.43 19.05 -6.29
N VAL A 93 3.53 19.93 -5.88
CA VAL A 93 2.20 20.15 -6.48
C VAL A 93 1.89 21.65 -6.58
N ASN A 94 2.91 22.50 -6.64
CA ASN A 94 2.75 23.96 -6.73
C ASN A 94 2.08 24.38 -8.05
N GLU A 95 2.47 23.70 -9.14
CA GLU A 95 1.84 23.85 -10.44
C GLU A 95 0.63 22.91 -10.54
N CYS A 96 0.01 22.81 -11.72
CA CYS A 96 -1.14 21.93 -11.94
C CYS A 96 -0.72 20.45 -12.11
N LEU A 97 -1.54 19.55 -11.59
CA LEU A 97 -1.53 18.15 -11.99
C LEU A 97 -2.15 18.04 -13.40
N VAL A 98 -1.91 16.91 -14.06
CA VAL A 98 -2.45 16.65 -15.40
C VAL A 98 -3.26 15.36 -15.40
N GLN A 99 -4.49 15.43 -15.90
CA GLN A 99 -5.27 14.27 -16.30
C GLN A 99 -5.13 14.06 -17.81
N TYR A 100 -4.71 12.88 -18.22
CA TYR A 100 -4.69 12.48 -19.63
C TYR A 100 -5.80 11.47 -19.90
N VAL A 101 -6.74 11.85 -20.75
CA VAL A 101 -7.91 11.04 -21.10
C VAL A 101 -8.32 11.28 -22.54
N LYS A 102 -8.62 10.21 -23.30
CA LYS A 102 -9.04 10.27 -24.70
C LYS A 102 -8.09 11.10 -25.59
N GLY A 103 -6.78 10.95 -25.36
CA GLY A 103 -5.74 11.63 -26.15
C GLY A 103 -5.55 13.11 -25.85
N LYS A 104 -6.13 13.63 -24.78
CA LYS A 104 -6.04 15.05 -24.37
C LYS A 104 -5.58 15.20 -22.93
N SER A 105 -4.80 16.24 -22.68
CA SER A 105 -4.30 16.61 -21.36
C SER A 105 -5.12 17.76 -20.78
N TYR A 106 -5.57 17.60 -19.54
CA TYR A 106 -6.35 18.58 -18.80
C TYR A 106 -5.64 18.91 -17.48
N PRO A 107 -5.20 20.16 -17.28
CA PRO A 107 -4.64 20.58 -16.00
C PRO A 107 -5.74 20.67 -14.95
N PHE A 108 -5.38 20.29 -13.71
CA PHE A 108 -6.29 20.38 -12.56
C PHE A 108 -5.52 20.59 -11.26
N ARG A 109 -6.26 20.93 -10.20
CA ARG A 109 -5.77 21.03 -8.82
C ARG A 109 -6.67 20.22 -7.91
N GLY A 110 -6.13 19.74 -6.80
CA GLY A 110 -6.87 18.93 -5.82
C GLY A 110 -6.55 17.44 -5.91
N ALA A 111 -7.29 16.65 -5.13
CA ALA A 111 -7.05 15.20 -5.01
C ALA A 111 -7.48 14.40 -6.23
N PHE A 112 -8.61 14.79 -6.82
CA PHE A 112 -9.21 14.12 -7.98
C PHE A 112 -9.41 15.08 -9.15
N PRO A 113 -9.29 14.58 -10.39
CA PRO A 113 -9.63 15.39 -11.56
C PRO A 113 -11.09 15.86 -11.54
N PRO A 114 -11.39 17.09 -12.00
CA PRO A 114 -12.75 17.59 -12.09
C PRO A 114 -13.55 16.83 -13.15
N VAL A 115 -14.85 16.67 -12.91
CA VAL A 115 -15.78 15.99 -13.80
C VAL A 115 -16.82 17.00 -14.29
N TRP A 116 -16.79 17.31 -15.59
CA TRP A 116 -17.65 18.35 -16.18
C TRP A 116 -19.01 17.84 -16.64
N ASN A 117 -19.15 16.56 -16.97
CA ASN A 117 -20.42 15.96 -17.33
C ASN A 117 -21.27 15.75 -16.07
N PRO A 118 -22.48 16.34 -15.97
CA PRO A 118 -23.29 16.25 -14.75
C PRO A 118 -23.67 14.84 -14.34
N ILE A 119 -23.95 13.97 -15.30
CA ILE A 119 -24.29 12.56 -15.02
C ILE A 119 -23.08 11.82 -14.49
N ALA A 120 -21.90 12.01 -15.12
CA ALA A 120 -20.67 11.45 -14.63
C ALA A 120 -20.30 12.01 -13.25
N TYR A 121 -20.54 13.29 -12.99
CA TYR A 121 -20.30 13.90 -11.67
C TYR A 121 -21.12 13.24 -10.57
N LEU A 122 -22.42 13.01 -10.80
CA LEU A 122 -23.28 12.28 -9.86
C LEU A 122 -22.76 10.87 -9.60
N ASP A 123 -22.29 10.21 -10.65
CA ASP A 123 -21.80 8.85 -10.59
C ASP A 123 -20.47 8.76 -9.80
N TYR A 124 -19.51 9.65 -10.07
CA TYR A 124 -18.26 9.75 -9.29
C TYR A 124 -18.55 10.09 -7.82
N ASN A 125 -19.41 11.06 -7.56
CA ASN A 125 -19.77 11.43 -6.20
C ASN A 125 -20.39 10.24 -5.45
N ASN A 126 -21.30 9.51 -6.11
CA ASN A 126 -21.88 8.30 -5.55
C ASN A 126 -20.83 7.21 -5.29
N LEU A 127 -19.89 7.02 -6.21
CA LEU A 127 -18.80 6.03 -6.07
C LEU A 127 -18.00 6.28 -4.80
N TRP A 128 -17.42 7.46 -4.64
CA TRP A 128 -16.56 7.78 -3.50
C TRP A 128 -17.31 7.75 -2.17
N ARG A 129 -18.53 8.31 -2.16
CA ARG A 129 -19.39 8.28 -0.98
C ARG A 129 -19.74 6.85 -0.58
N THR A 130 -20.16 6.02 -1.52
CA THR A 130 -20.55 4.63 -1.26
C THR A 130 -19.39 3.82 -0.74
N MET A 131 -18.20 3.94 -1.34
CA MET A 131 -17.00 3.25 -0.86
C MET A 131 -16.64 3.64 0.58
N ASP A 132 -16.64 4.94 0.90
CA ASP A 132 -16.33 5.40 2.26
C ASP A 132 -17.40 4.97 3.26
N ASP A 133 -18.69 5.02 2.89
CA ASP A 133 -19.79 4.62 3.76
C ASP A 133 -19.82 3.10 4.01
N MET A 134 -19.48 2.30 3.01
CA MET A 134 -19.26 0.85 3.19
C MET A 134 -18.05 0.61 4.09
N GLY A 135 -16.96 1.31 3.89
CA GLY A 135 -15.75 1.20 4.70
C GLY A 135 -15.98 1.48 6.19
N LYS A 136 -16.85 2.44 6.54
CA LYS A 136 -17.23 2.75 7.94
C LYS A 136 -17.82 1.56 8.68
N LYS A 137 -18.41 0.59 7.97
CA LYS A 137 -19.02 -0.62 8.54
C LYS A 137 -18.03 -1.77 8.73
N ILE A 138 -16.76 -1.56 8.36
CA ILE A 138 -15.73 -2.60 8.42
C ILE A 138 -14.80 -2.28 9.61
N PRO A 139 -14.72 -3.14 10.63
CA PRO A 139 -13.74 -2.99 11.71
C PRO A 139 -12.31 -3.06 11.17
N ALA A 140 -11.45 -2.15 11.62
CA ALA A 140 -10.06 -2.07 11.11
C ALA A 140 -9.22 -3.28 11.53
N ASP A 141 -9.45 -3.79 12.71
CA ASP A 141 -8.73 -4.92 13.32
C ASP A 141 -9.32 -6.29 12.96
N ALA A 142 -10.58 -6.32 12.54
CA ALA A 142 -11.30 -7.56 12.25
C ALA A 142 -12.30 -7.40 11.06
N PRO A 143 -11.81 -7.16 9.83
CA PRO A 143 -12.69 -6.93 8.68
C PRO A 143 -13.66 -8.10 8.39
N TRP A 144 -13.28 -9.33 8.76
CA TRP A 144 -14.14 -10.53 8.69
C TRP A 144 -15.35 -10.49 9.62
N GLU A 145 -15.42 -9.59 10.57
CA GLU A 145 -16.55 -9.38 11.49
C GLU A 145 -17.51 -8.27 11.03
N SER A 146 -17.28 -7.68 9.86
CA SER A 146 -18.23 -6.73 9.28
C SER A 146 -19.61 -7.38 9.12
N PRO A 147 -20.72 -6.67 9.38
CA PRO A 147 -22.07 -7.19 9.17
C PRO A 147 -22.35 -7.69 7.75
N HIS A 148 -21.59 -7.20 6.77
CA HIS A 148 -21.70 -7.56 5.36
C HIS A 148 -20.50 -8.36 4.85
N ALA A 149 -19.67 -8.92 5.74
CA ALA A 149 -18.41 -9.55 5.35
C ALA A 149 -18.63 -10.66 4.31
N GLU A 150 -19.56 -11.58 4.55
CA GLU A 150 -19.86 -12.69 3.64
C GLU A 150 -20.32 -12.22 2.24
N GLU A 151 -21.15 -11.19 2.17
CA GLU A 151 -21.63 -10.64 0.89
C GLU A 151 -20.48 -9.96 0.14
N TRP A 152 -19.74 -9.09 0.82
CA TRP A 152 -18.74 -8.25 0.17
C TRP A 152 -17.46 -9.00 -0.16
N ASP A 153 -17.12 -10.04 0.60
CA ASP A 153 -15.95 -10.87 0.33
C ASP A 153 -16.14 -11.84 -0.85
N LYS A 154 -17.39 -12.22 -1.15
CA LYS A 154 -17.71 -13.03 -2.34
C LYS A 154 -17.61 -12.26 -3.66
N MET A 155 -17.72 -10.93 -3.61
CA MET A 155 -17.60 -10.06 -4.78
C MET A 155 -16.15 -9.64 -5.02
N THR A 156 -15.80 -9.52 -6.29
CA THR A 156 -14.59 -8.76 -6.69
C THR A 156 -14.87 -7.26 -6.63
N MET A 157 -13.82 -6.44 -6.60
CA MET A 157 -14.00 -4.99 -6.78
C MET A 157 -14.59 -4.66 -8.15
N LYS A 158 -14.31 -5.48 -9.18
CA LYS A 158 -14.96 -5.29 -10.48
C LYS A 158 -16.47 -5.42 -10.39
N ASP A 159 -16.97 -6.44 -9.70
CA ASP A 159 -18.42 -6.64 -9.50
C ASP A 159 -19.03 -5.48 -8.73
N LEU A 160 -18.35 -5.00 -7.69
CA LEU A 160 -18.80 -3.84 -6.91
C LEU A 160 -18.83 -2.56 -7.74
N ILE A 161 -17.80 -2.29 -8.54
CA ILE A 161 -17.74 -1.14 -9.45
C ILE A 161 -18.88 -1.21 -10.45
N ASP A 162 -19.15 -2.37 -11.05
CA ASP A 162 -20.23 -2.57 -11.99
C ASP A 162 -21.62 -2.35 -11.37
N LYS A 163 -21.77 -2.68 -10.08
CA LYS A 163 -23.00 -2.48 -9.30
C LYS A 163 -23.22 -1.01 -8.90
N ILE A 164 -22.17 -0.28 -8.56
CA ILE A 164 -22.25 1.11 -8.06
C ILE A 164 -22.28 2.12 -9.18
N CYS A 165 -21.43 1.95 -10.20
CA CYS A 165 -21.23 2.91 -11.27
C CYS A 165 -22.14 2.66 -12.45
N TRP A 166 -22.75 3.74 -12.94
CA TRP A 166 -23.58 3.78 -14.14
C TRP A 166 -22.77 4.06 -15.41
N THR A 167 -21.88 5.05 -15.34
CA THR A 167 -21.12 5.55 -16.49
C THR A 167 -19.84 4.76 -16.73
N LYS A 168 -19.48 4.55 -18.00
CA LYS A 168 -18.19 3.93 -18.37
C LYS A 168 -17.01 4.75 -17.85
N THR A 169 -17.15 6.07 -17.76
CA THR A 169 -16.11 6.97 -17.27
C THR A 169 -15.82 6.71 -15.80
N ALA A 170 -16.84 6.65 -14.94
CA ALA A 170 -16.67 6.33 -13.52
C ALA A 170 -16.10 4.92 -13.31
N LYS A 171 -16.61 3.92 -14.05
CA LYS A 171 -16.07 2.54 -13.98
C LYS A 171 -14.59 2.45 -14.31
N ARG A 172 -14.16 3.17 -15.36
CA ARG A 172 -12.74 3.20 -15.77
C ARG A 172 -11.86 3.83 -14.70
N PHE A 173 -12.27 4.99 -14.18
CA PHE A 173 -11.50 5.65 -13.11
C PHE A 173 -11.48 4.81 -11.81
N ALA A 174 -12.59 4.20 -11.44
CA ALA A 174 -12.65 3.28 -10.29
C ALA A 174 -11.69 2.10 -10.46
N SER A 175 -11.61 1.52 -11.67
CA SER A 175 -10.65 0.45 -11.98
C SER A 175 -9.20 0.94 -11.88
N LEU A 176 -8.91 2.13 -12.39
CA LEU A 176 -7.60 2.77 -12.26
C LEU A 176 -7.24 3.04 -10.79
N PHE A 177 -8.20 3.49 -9.98
CA PHE A 177 -8.03 3.69 -8.55
C PHE A 177 -7.62 2.40 -7.82
N VAL A 178 -8.20 1.26 -8.19
CA VAL A 178 -7.79 -0.05 -7.66
C VAL A 178 -6.36 -0.38 -8.10
N ASN A 179 -6.04 -0.27 -9.40
CA ASN A 179 -4.70 -0.55 -9.92
C ASN A 179 -3.62 0.28 -9.21
N ILE A 180 -3.85 1.58 -9.00
CA ILE A 180 -2.90 2.50 -8.38
C ILE A 180 -2.66 2.17 -6.91
N ASN A 181 -3.71 1.83 -6.16
CA ASN A 181 -3.61 1.63 -4.72
C ASN A 181 -3.07 0.26 -4.33
N VAL A 182 -3.37 -0.79 -5.08
CA VAL A 182 -3.01 -2.17 -4.70
C VAL A 182 -2.30 -2.97 -5.79
N THR A 183 -1.91 -2.34 -6.88
CA THR A 183 -1.10 -2.94 -7.96
C THR A 183 -1.65 -4.27 -8.49
N SER A 184 -2.98 -4.40 -8.50
CA SER A 184 -3.72 -5.57 -8.92
C SER A 184 -4.97 -5.15 -9.71
N GLU A 185 -5.55 -6.07 -10.48
CA GLU A 185 -6.75 -5.79 -11.24
C GLU A 185 -8.01 -5.85 -10.36
N PRO A 186 -9.06 -5.07 -10.66
CA PRO A 186 -10.30 -5.09 -9.89
C PRO A 186 -10.97 -6.47 -9.78
N HIS A 187 -10.77 -7.34 -10.77
CA HIS A 187 -11.33 -8.69 -10.77
C HIS A 187 -10.52 -9.70 -9.95
N GLU A 188 -9.31 -9.33 -9.48
CA GLU A 188 -8.44 -10.19 -8.67
C GLU A 188 -8.71 -10.04 -7.18
N VAL A 189 -9.16 -8.87 -6.74
CA VAL A 189 -9.25 -8.51 -5.33
C VAL A 189 -10.67 -8.57 -4.79
N SER A 190 -10.81 -9.03 -3.53
CA SER A 190 -12.07 -9.00 -2.78
C SER A 190 -12.55 -7.57 -2.58
N ALA A 191 -13.85 -7.33 -2.76
CA ALA A 191 -14.45 -6.04 -2.43
C ALA A 191 -14.35 -5.72 -0.94
N LEU A 192 -14.57 -6.68 -0.06
CA LEU A 192 -14.41 -6.51 1.40
C LEU A 192 -12.99 -6.07 1.74
N TRP A 193 -12.00 -6.77 1.21
CA TRP A 193 -10.59 -6.45 1.48
C TRP A 193 -10.21 -5.07 0.96
N PHE A 194 -10.59 -4.70 -0.28
CA PHE A 194 -10.23 -3.41 -0.84
C PHE A 194 -10.92 -2.25 -0.12
N LEU A 195 -12.19 -2.38 0.23
CA LEU A 195 -12.91 -1.40 1.05
C LEU A 195 -12.26 -1.22 2.44
N TRP A 196 -11.86 -2.31 3.06
CA TRP A 196 -11.09 -2.28 4.29
C TRP A 196 -9.75 -1.58 4.10
N TYR A 197 -9.04 -1.92 3.02
CA TYR A 197 -7.74 -1.34 2.70
C TYR A 197 -7.81 0.19 2.59
N VAL A 198 -8.79 0.71 1.87
CA VAL A 198 -9.03 2.15 1.75
C VAL A 198 -9.42 2.77 3.09
N LYS A 199 -10.35 2.15 3.81
CA LYS A 199 -10.84 2.65 5.10
C LYS A 199 -9.75 2.76 6.16
N GLN A 200 -8.89 1.74 6.29
CA GLN A 200 -7.83 1.74 7.29
C GLN A 200 -6.67 2.71 6.95
N CYS A 201 -6.65 3.26 5.74
CA CYS A 201 -5.79 4.38 5.33
C CYS A 201 -6.48 5.76 5.47
N GLY A 202 -7.67 5.83 6.06
CA GLY A 202 -8.39 7.08 6.30
C GLY A 202 -9.39 7.48 5.21
N GLY A 203 -9.73 6.59 4.28
CA GLY A 203 -10.74 6.79 3.25
C GLY A 203 -10.17 7.12 1.87
N THR A 204 -11.07 7.25 0.91
CA THR A 204 -10.72 7.39 -0.53
C THR A 204 -9.85 8.60 -0.82
N THR A 205 -10.11 9.74 -0.20
CA THR A 205 -9.33 10.97 -0.41
C THR A 205 -7.97 10.89 0.25
N ARG A 206 -7.89 10.43 1.50
CA ARG A 206 -6.62 10.32 2.26
C ARG A 206 -5.63 9.39 1.58
N ILE A 207 -6.08 8.23 1.12
CA ILE A 207 -5.20 7.26 0.48
C ILE A 207 -4.65 7.74 -0.87
N PHE A 208 -5.44 8.53 -1.61
CA PHE A 208 -5.13 8.91 -2.99
C PHE A 208 -4.43 10.26 -3.13
N SER A 209 -4.65 11.19 -2.20
CA SER A 209 -4.14 12.57 -2.29
C SER A 209 -2.63 12.66 -2.13
N VAL A 210 -2.04 13.62 -2.83
CA VAL A 210 -0.70 14.12 -2.54
C VAL A 210 -0.78 15.06 -1.34
N THR A 211 -1.43 16.22 -1.47
CA THR A 211 -1.63 17.14 -0.34
C THR A 211 -2.60 16.54 0.68
N ASN A 212 -2.20 16.54 1.95
CA ASN A 212 -2.98 15.98 3.06
C ASN A 212 -3.34 14.50 2.86
N GLY A 213 -2.47 13.74 2.21
CA GLY A 213 -2.67 12.33 1.88
C GLY A 213 -1.40 11.50 1.95
N GLY A 214 -1.53 10.23 1.58
CA GLY A 214 -0.46 9.24 1.73
C GLY A 214 0.81 9.52 0.93
N GLN A 215 0.76 10.40 -0.07
CA GLN A 215 1.89 10.74 -0.94
C GLN A 215 2.40 12.17 -0.71
N GLU A 216 2.11 12.79 0.43
CA GLU A 216 2.46 14.19 0.66
C GLU A 216 3.96 14.43 0.73
N ARG A 217 4.73 13.48 1.28
CA ARG A 217 6.15 13.69 1.60
C ARG A 217 7.02 12.50 1.24
N LYS A 218 8.29 12.79 1.08
CA LYS A 218 9.39 11.83 0.96
C LYS A 218 10.49 12.15 1.97
N PHE A 219 11.43 11.23 2.16
CA PHE A 219 12.61 11.45 3.00
C PHE A 219 13.77 12.06 2.20
N VAL A 220 14.39 13.10 2.77
CA VAL A 220 15.67 13.60 2.27
C VAL A 220 16.71 12.48 2.42
N GLY A 221 17.38 12.12 1.34
CA GLY A 221 18.34 11.01 1.32
C GLY A 221 17.73 9.60 1.14
N GLY A 222 16.38 9.51 1.03
CA GLY A 222 15.65 8.28 0.72
C GLY A 222 15.13 7.52 1.92
N SER A 223 14.08 6.72 1.69
CA SER A 223 13.37 5.93 2.71
C SER A 223 14.18 4.75 3.25
N GLY A 224 15.15 4.25 2.49
CA GLY A 224 16.04 3.16 2.93
C GLY A 224 16.81 3.48 4.21
N GLN A 225 17.05 4.76 4.48
CA GLN A 225 17.76 5.22 5.68
C GLN A 225 17.05 4.80 6.98
N VAL A 226 15.74 4.63 6.99
CA VAL A 226 15.01 4.16 8.19
C VAL A 226 15.58 2.82 8.62
N SER A 227 15.63 1.87 7.72
CA SER A 227 16.17 0.53 7.99
C SER A 227 17.68 0.53 8.20
N GLU A 228 18.42 1.29 7.43
CA GLU A 228 19.89 1.42 7.53
C GLU A 228 20.30 1.96 8.90
N ARG A 229 19.64 3.00 9.40
CA ARG A 229 19.94 3.59 10.72
C ARG A 229 19.55 2.69 11.88
N ILE A 230 18.42 1.96 11.78
CA ILE A 230 18.08 0.94 12.80
C ILE A 230 19.11 -0.18 12.79
N MET A 231 19.53 -0.67 11.63
CA MET A 231 20.60 -1.67 11.52
C MET A 231 21.89 -1.18 12.18
N HIS A 232 22.26 0.07 11.95
CA HIS A 232 23.43 0.68 12.58
C HIS A 232 23.32 0.73 14.12
N LEU A 233 22.14 1.06 14.65
CA LEU A 233 21.89 1.05 16.10
C LEU A 233 21.97 -0.36 16.70
N LEU A 234 21.54 -1.38 15.95
CA LEU A 234 21.54 -2.76 16.40
C LEU A 234 22.92 -3.44 16.22
N GLY A 235 23.77 -2.93 15.33
CA GLY A 235 25.10 -3.44 15.07
C GLY A 235 25.09 -4.92 14.65
N ASP A 236 25.91 -5.73 15.30
CA ASP A 236 26.08 -7.16 15.01
C ASP A 236 24.83 -8.03 15.23
N ARG A 237 23.78 -7.45 15.80
CA ARG A 237 22.47 -8.11 15.95
C ARG A 237 21.67 -8.21 14.66
N VAL A 238 22.15 -7.64 13.56
CA VAL A 238 21.53 -7.79 12.22
C VAL A 238 22.49 -8.57 11.34
N LYS A 239 22.08 -9.77 10.92
CA LYS A 239 22.84 -10.61 10.01
C LYS A 239 22.21 -10.61 8.63
N LEU A 240 23.00 -10.23 7.65
CA LEU A 240 22.63 -10.24 6.23
C LEU A 240 23.02 -11.56 5.56
N ARG A 241 22.40 -11.87 4.41
CA ARG A 241 22.62 -13.09 3.64
C ARG A 241 22.33 -14.37 4.43
N CYS A 242 21.33 -14.27 5.34
CA CYS A 242 20.89 -15.35 6.21
C CYS A 242 19.43 -15.74 5.94
N PRO A 243 19.08 -16.28 4.76
CA PRO A 243 17.71 -16.69 4.49
C PRO A 243 17.33 -17.88 5.38
N VAL A 244 16.29 -17.71 6.19
CA VAL A 244 15.77 -18.76 7.07
C VAL A 244 14.99 -19.78 6.24
N THR A 245 15.28 -21.06 6.47
CA THR A 245 14.66 -22.19 5.76
C THR A 245 13.91 -23.16 6.66
N TYR A 246 14.20 -23.15 7.96
CA TYR A 246 13.61 -24.08 8.91
C TYR A 246 13.45 -23.44 10.30
N VAL A 247 12.32 -23.74 10.95
CA VAL A 247 12.02 -23.32 12.33
C VAL A 247 11.41 -24.50 13.08
N ASP A 248 12.08 -24.93 14.14
CA ASP A 248 11.64 -26.03 15.00
C ASP A 248 11.36 -25.56 16.42
N GLN A 249 10.10 -25.54 16.83
CA GLN A 249 9.67 -25.21 18.20
C GLN A 249 9.18 -26.40 18.99
N SER A 250 9.56 -27.62 18.60
CA SER A 250 9.14 -28.86 19.30
C SER A 250 9.90 -29.10 20.61
N GLY A 251 11.04 -28.47 20.81
CA GLY A 251 11.85 -28.54 22.02
C GLY A 251 11.61 -27.40 23.01
N ASP A 252 12.42 -27.36 24.08
CA ASP A 252 12.37 -26.30 25.09
C ASP A 252 12.73 -24.94 24.51
N ASN A 253 13.69 -24.89 23.60
CA ASN A 253 14.05 -23.73 22.80
C ASN A 253 13.68 -23.94 21.34
N ILE A 254 13.57 -22.85 20.60
CA ILE A 254 13.33 -22.88 19.16
C ILE A 254 14.67 -22.92 18.44
N ILE A 255 14.77 -23.80 17.45
CA ILE A 255 15.91 -23.86 16.52
C ILE A 255 15.52 -23.20 15.20
N VAL A 256 16.31 -22.23 14.78
CA VAL A 256 16.19 -21.56 13.47
C VAL A 256 17.39 -21.90 12.61
N GLU A 257 17.16 -22.47 11.43
CA GLU A 257 18.22 -22.82 10.47
C GLU A 257 18.13 -21.94 9.24
N THR A 258 19.29 -21.46 8.79
CA THR A 258 19.41 -20.69 7.54
C THR A 258 19.76 -21.60 6.36
N LEU A 259 19.66 -21.06 5.15
CA LEU A 259 20.07 -21.75 3.92
C LEU A 259 21.57 -22.13 3.93
N ASN A 260 22.38 -21.39 4.67
CA ASN A 260 23.81 -21.64 4.83
C ASN A 260 24.10 -22.67 5.96
N HIS A 261 23.06 -23.33 6.49
CA HIS A 261 23.14 -24.29 7.59
C HIS A 261 23.67 -23.72 8.92
N GLU A 262 23.57 -22.42 9.11
CA GLU A 262 23.78 -21.80 10.41
C GLU A 262 22.57 -22.07 11.32
N LEU A 263 22.85 -22.40 12.58
CA LEU A 263 21.82 -22.70 13.57
C LEU A 263 21.81 -21.64 14.67
N TYR A 264 20.61 -21.16 14.99
CA TYR A 264 20.36 -20.21 16.06
C TYR A 264 19.33 -20.79 17.02
N GLU A 265 19.57 -20.64 18.31
CA GLU A 265 18.69 -21.10 19.36
C GLU A 265 18.06 -19.90 20.04
N CYS A 266 16.73 -19.92 20.25
CA CYS A 266 16.00 -18.81 20.85
C CYS A 266 14.76 -19.26 21.62
N GLN A 267 14.19 -18.36 22.41
CA GLN A 267 12.92 -18.61 23.12
C GLN A 267 11.70 -18.25 22.27
N TYR A 268 11.79 -17.18 21.48
CA TYR A 268 10.71 -16.67 20.65
C TYR A 268 11.19 -16.34 19.24
N VAL A 269 10.26 -16.37 18.27
CA VAL A 269 10.48 -15.94 16.89
C VAL A 269 9.46 -14.89 16.50
N ILE A 270 9.90 -13.83 15.83
CA ILE A 270 9.02 -12.92 15.08
C ILE A 270 9.24 -13.16 13.59
N SER A 271 8.20 -13.55 12.87
CA SER A 271 8.20 -13.59 11.40
C SER A 271 7.71 -12.26 10.86
N ALA A 272 8.59 -11.52 10.18
CA ALA A 272 8.31 -10.20 9.61
C ALA A 272 8.48 -10.19 8.08
N ILE A 273 8.15 -11.29 7.44
CA ILE A 273 8.19 -11.48 5.99
C ILE A 273 6.79 -11.43 5.38
N PRO A 274 6.64 -11.13 4.08
CA PRO A 274 5.35 -11.23 3.39
C PRO A 274 4.71 -12.61 3.57
N PRO A 275 3.38 -12.72 3.75
CA PRO A 275 2.72 -13.99 4.07
C PRO A 275 3.04 -15.12 3.09
N THR A 276 3.07 -14.84 1.80
CA THR A 276 3.39 -15.85 0.77
C THR A 276 4.79 -16.46 0.95
N LEU A 277 5.76 -15.72 1.48
CA LEU A 277 7.11 -16.20 1.69
C LEU A 277 7.23 -17.15 2.89
N THR A 278 6.26 -17.17 3.79
CA THR A 278 6.20 -18.13 4.89
C THR A 278 6.21 -19.58 4.39
N ALA A 279 5.64 -19.83 3.21
CA ALA A 279 5.63 -21.15 2.57
C ALA A 279 7.04 -21.65 2.14
N LYS A 280 8.05 -20.80 2.14
CA LYS A 280 9.46 -21.18 1.85
C LYS A 280 10.21 -21.65 3.08
N ILE A 281 9.59 -21.60 4.25
CA ILE A 281 10.17 -22.03 5.53
C ILE A 281 9.46 -23.32 5.96
N HIS A 282 10.21 -24.33 6.33
CA HIS A 282 9.68 -25.54 6.93
C HIS A 282 9.53 -25.35 8.44
N PHE A 283 8.36 -25.66 8.97
CA PHE A 283 8.04 -25.55 10.39
C PHE A 283 7.88 -26.93 11.03
N ARG A 284 8.35 -27.03 12.28
CA ARG A 284 8.12 -28.19 13.13
C ARG A 284 7.67 -27.72 14.53
N PRO A 285 6.49 -28.16 15.04
CA PRO A 285 5.43 -28.84 14.29
C PRO A 285 4.97 -28.04 13.07
N GLU A 286 4.31 -28.71 12.14
CA GLU A 286 3.69 -28.04 10.98
C GLU A 286 2.75 -26.93 11.43
N LEU A 287 2.68 -25.85 10.67
CA LEU A 287 1.75 -24.75 10.94
C LEU A 287 0.30 -25.24 10.92
N PRO A 288 -0.61 -24.64 11.70
CA PRO A 288 -2.03 -24.97 11.63
C PRO A 288 -2.57 -24.88 10.20
N SER A 289 -3.48 -25.77 9.84
CA SER A 289 -4.03 -25.87 8.47
C SER A 289 -4.60 -24.56 7.95
N GLU A 290 -5.29 -23.80 8.80
CA GLU A 290 -5.86 -22.50 8.42
C GLU A 290 -4.78 -21.49 8.03
N ARG A 291 -3.65 -21.45 8.74
CA ARG A 291 -2.52 -20.60 8.39
C ARG A 291 -1.85 -21.05 7.10
N ASN A 292 -1.66 -22.35 6.90
CA ASN A 292 -1.14 -22.90 5.65
C ASN A 292 -2.05 -22.55 4.47
N GLN A 293 -3.36 -22.59 4.64
CA GLN A 293 -4.30 -22.15 3.62
C GLN A 293 -4.19 -20.66 3.34
N LEU A 294 -4.08 -19.82 4.38
CA LEU A 294 -3.95 -18.37 4.21
C LEU A 294 -2.71 -18.01 3.42
N ILE A 295 -1.53 -18.51 3.80
CA ILE A 295 -0.26 -18.12 3.16
C ILE A 295 -0.13 -18.57 1.70
N GLN A 296 -0.87 -19.59 1.30
CA GLN A 296 -0.95 -20.06 -0.09
C GLN A 296 -1.92 -19.24 -0.95
N ARG A 297 -2.76 -18.40 -0.36
CA ARG A 297 -3.87 -17.70 -1.00
C ARG A 297 -3.77 -16.18 -0.97
N LEU A 298 -2.61 -15.65 -0.58
CA LEU A 298 -2.33 -14.21 -0.53
C LEU A 298 -1.26 -13.84 -1.57
N PRO A 299 -1.65 -13.62 -2.84
CA PRO A 299 -0.73 -13.18 -3.86
C PRO A 299 -0.21 -11.77 -3.58
N MET A 300 0.95 -11.44 -4.13
CA MET A 300 1.51 -10.09 -4.11
C MET A 300 1.10 -9.33 -5.37
N GLY A 301 0.95 -8.00 -5.24
CA GLY A 301 0.72 -7.12 -6.38
C GLY A 301 1.93 -7.05 -7.34
N ALA A 302 1.72 -6.51 -8.53
CA ALA A 302 2.72 -6.41 -9.58
C ALA A 302 2.98 -4.96 -9.96
N VAL A 303 4.25 -4.53 -9.90
CA VAL A 303 4.65 -3.16 -10.24
C VAL A 303 6.10 -3.08 -10.71
N ILE A 304 6.32 -2.23 -11.73
CA ILE A 304 7.64 -1.73 -12.10
C ILE A 304 7.65 -0.24 -11.79
N LYS A 305 8.56 0.19 -10.91
CA LYS A 305 8.76 1.60 -10.59
C LYS A 305 9.82 2.17 -11.53
N CYS A 306 9.50 3.29 -12.19
CA CYS A 306 10.32 3.91 -13.22
C CYS A 306 10.60 5.38 -12.86
N MET A 307 11.87 5.79 -12.90
CA MET A 307 12.29 7.17 -12.65
C MET A 307 13.03 7.69 -13.88
N MET A 308 12.48 8.73 -14.52
CA MET A 308 13.01 9.35 -15.71
C MET A 308 13.60 10.71 -15.36
N TYR A 309 14.90 10.89 -15.61
CA TYR A 309 15.66 12.09 -15.27
C TYR A 309 15.86 12.98 -16.49
N TYR A 310 15.76 14.28 -16.30
CA TYR A 310 15.91 15.28 -17.36
C TYR A 310 16.92 16.37 -16.96
N LYS A 311 17.43 17.08 -17.97
CA LYS A 311 18.36 18.18 -17.75
C LYS A 311 17.70 19.35 -16.98
N GLU A 312 16.42 19.59 -17.26
CA GLU A 312 15.60 20.60 -16.59
C GLU A 312 14.17 20.10 -16.38
N ALA A 313 13.44 20.71 -15.45
CA ALA A 313 12.03 20.42 -15.21
C ALA A 313 11.16 21.11 -16.27
N PHE A 314 11.25 20.68 -17.53
CA PHE A 314 10.61 21.32 -18.67
C PHE A 314 9.08 21.38 -18.55
N TRP A 315 8.45 20.48 -17.83
CA TRP A 315 6.99 20.47 -17.59
C TRP A 315 6.50 21.72 -16.84
N LYS A 316 7.37 22.37 -16.05
CA LYS A 316 7.06 23.62 -15.36
C LYS A 316 6.84 24.79 -16.30
N LYS A 317 7.42 24.76 -17.51
CA LYS A 317 7.19 25.78 -18.55
C LYS A 317 5.73 25.88 -18.97
N LYS A 318 4.97 24.78 -18.79
CA LYS A 318 3.51 24.71 -19.06
C LYS A 318 2.67 24.78 -17.79
N ASN A 319 3.26 25.18 -16.67
CA ASN A 319 2.61 25.19 -15.37
C ASN A 319 2.10 23.81 -14.92
N TYR A 320 2.90 22.75 -15.21
CA TYR A 320 2.64 21.39 -14.76
C TYR A 320 3.63 21.00 -13.66
N CYS A 321 3.17 20.30 -12.61
CA CYS A 321 4.02 19.89 -11.50
C CYS A 321 4.79 18.57 -11.74
N GLY A 322 4.45 17.82 -12.77
CA GLY A 322 5.00 16.48 -13.03
C GLY A 322 4.12 15.33 -12.52
N CYS A 323 3.06 15.62 -11.77
CA CYS A 323 2.08 14.61 -11.36
C CYS A 323 1.00 14.45 -12.43
N MET A 324 0.84 13.23 -12.94
CA MET A 324 -0.10 12.92 -14.02
C MET A 324 -0.95 11.70 -13.66
N ILE A 325 -2.24 11.75 -14.00
CA ILE A 325 -3.15 10.60 -13.99
C ILE A 325 -3.47 10.28 -15.44
N ILE A 326 -3.13 9.09 -15.88
CA ILE A 326 -3.18 8.69 -17.29
C ILE A 326 -4.23 7.59 -17.47
N GLU A 327 -5.39 7.98 -17.99
CA GLU A 327 -6.54 7.11 -18.25
C GLU A 327 -6.48 6.56 -19.68
N ASP A 328 -5.42 5.86 -20.00
CA ASP A 328 -5.23 5.18 -21.28
C ASP A 328 -4.77 3.73 -21.01
N GLU A 329 -5.58 2.77 -21.44
CA GLU A 329 -5.31 1.34 -21.21
C GLU A 329 -4.04 0.87 -21.91
N GLU A 330 -3.67 1.49 -23.03
CA GLU A 330 -2.46 1.15 -23.78
C GLU A 330 -1.21 1.87 -23.28
N ALA A 331 -1.36 2.92 -22.48
CA ALA A 331 -0.22 3.62 -21.91
C ALA A 331 0.55 2.76 -20.91
N PRO A 332 1.90 2.75 -20.97
CA PRO A 332 2.70 1.95 -20.04
C PRO A 332 2.58 2.43 -18.59
N ILE A 333 2.48 3.75 -18.38
CA ILE A 333 2.38 4.39 -17.06
C ILE A 333 0.94 4.85 -16.82
N SER A 334 0.43 4.61 -15.62
CA SER A 334 -0.93 5.03 -15.22
C SER A 334 -0.94 6.25 -14.31
N ILE A 335 0.12 6.43 -13.52
CA ILE A 335 0.27 7.57 -12.60
C ILE A 335 1.73 7.95 -12.49
N THR A 336 1.99 9.26 -12.36
CA THR A 336 3.30 9.81 -12.08
C THR A 336 3.27 10.78 -10.92
N LEU A 337 4.41 10.95 -10.26
CA LEU A 337 4.66 12.00 -9.29
C LEU A 337 6.01 12.66 -9.61
N ASP A 338 6.14 13.93 -9.26
CA ASP A 338 7.44 14.62 -9.32
C ASP A 338 8.45 13.94 -8.40
N ASP A 339 9.64 13.67 -8.90
CA ASP A 339 10.73 13.02 -8.15
C ASP A 339 12.00 13.88 -8.11
N THR A 340 11.87 15.17 -8.44
CA THR A 340 12.93 16.15 -8.35
C THR A 340 13.40 16.29 -6.91
N LYS A 341 14.72 16.47 -6.70
CA LYS A 341 15.28 16.69 -5.36
C LYS A 341 14.72 17.96 -4.73
N PRO A 342 14.70 18.07 -3.38
CA PRO A 342 14.13 19.22 -2.69
C PRO A 342 14.84 20.54 -3.00
N ASP A 343 16.13 20.51 -3.40
CA ASP A 343 16.90 21.68 -3.84
C ASP A 343 16.67 22.04 -5.32
N GLY A 344 15.82 21.28 -6.03
CA GLY A 344 15.53 21.45 -7.46
C GLY A 344 16.53 20.77 -8.39
N SER A 345 17.56 20.12 -7.87
CA SER A 345 18.50 19.35 -8.66
C SER A 345 17.90 18.04 -9.17
N LEU A 346 18.55 17.43 -10.17
CA LEU A 346 18.15 16.15 -10.76
C LEU A 346 16.65 16.06 -11.06
N PRO A 347 16.12 16.93 -11.93
CA PRO A 347 14.70 16.92 -12.28
C PRO A 347 14.26 15.54 -12.78
N ALA A 348 13.22 14.99 -12.18
CA ALA A 348 12.77 13.66 -12.50
C ALA A 348 11.25 13.50 -12.39
N ILE A 349 10.71 12.58 -13.17
CA ILE A 349 9.33 12.09 -13.09
C ILE A 349 9.39 10.61 -12.72
N MET A 350 8.78 10.26 -11.60
CA MET A 350 8.54 8.87 -11.21
C MET A 350 7.20 8.41 -11.77
N GLY A 351 7.15 7.21 -12.32
CA GLY A 351 5.93 6.60 -12.81
C GLY A 351 5.83 5.12 -12.45
N PHE A 352 4.60 4.63 -12.37
CA PHE A 352 4.31 3.22 -12.08
C PHE A 352 3.73 2.50 -13.29
N ILE A 353 4.32 1.35 -13.63
CA ILE A 353 3.72 0.33 -14.49
C ILE A 353 3.03 -0.66 -13.56
N LEU A 354 1.70 -0.79 -13.66
CA LEU A 354 0.86 -1.43 -12.64
C LEU A 354 0.17 -2.70 -13.15
N ALA A 355 0.01 -3.67 -12.24
CA ALA A 355 -0.80 -4.87 -12.44
C ALA A 355 -0.44 -5.62 -13.74
N ARG A 356 -1.41 -5.96 -14.57
CA ARG A 356 -1.17 -6.67 -15.85
C ARG A 356 -0.21 -5.96 -16.80
N LYS A 357 -0.15 -4.63 -16.76
CA LYS A 357 0.82 -3.88 -17.54
C LYS A 357 2.25 -4.21 -17.10
N ALA A 358 2.47 -4.39 -15.79
CA ALA A 358 3.77 -4.80 -15.26
C ALA A 358 4.15 -6.19 -15.78
N ASP A 359 3.26 -7.17 -15.71
CA ASP A 359 3.51 -8.52 -16.21
C ASP A 359 3.80 -8.55 -17.72
N ARG A 360 3.02 -7.77 -18.49
CA ARG A 360 3.18 -7.67 -19.95
C ARG A 360 4.49 -7.00 -20.32
N LEU A 361 4.83 -5.89 -19.68
CA LEU A 361 6.01 -5.09 -20.02
C LEU A 361 7.31 -5.61 -19.38
N ALA A 362 7.24 -6.44 -18.35
CA ALA A 362 8.42 -7.14 -17.80
C ALA A 362 9.13 -8.00 -18.87
N LYS A 363 8.37 -8.55 -19.82
CA LYS A 363 8.89 -9.37 -20.93
C LYS A 363 9.58 -8.56 -22.03
N VAL A 364 9.47 -7.24 -21.97
CA VAL A 364 10.04 -6.31 -22.97
C VAL A 364 11.37 -5.78 -22.44
N HIS A 365 12.34 -5.60 -23.33
CA HIS A 365 13.65 -5.06 -22.96
C HIS A 365 13.55 -3.66 -22.32
N LYS A 366 14.40 -3.36 -21.33
CA LYS A 366 14.44 -2.09 -20.56
C LYS A 366 14.43 -0.85 -21.47
N GLU A 367 15.24 -0.84 -22.53
CA GLU A 367 15.33 0.31 -23.46
C GLU A 367 14.02 0.53 -24.25
N ILE A 368 13.26 -0.53 -24.53
CA ILE A 368 11.94 -0.39 -25.16
C ILE A 368 10.93 0.18 -24.18
N ARG A 369 10.94 -0.26 -22.90
CA ARG A 369 10.11 0.34 -21.84
C ARG A 369 10.40 1.83 -21.69
N LYS A 370 11.68 2.19 -21.54
CA LYS A 370 12.15 3.57 -21.46
C LYS A 370 11.61 4.42 -22.63
N ARG A 371 11.79 3.97 -23.87
CA ARG A 371 11.30 4.67 -25.07
C ARG A 371 9.78 4.87 -25.02
N LYS A 372 9.00 3.82 -24.72
CA LYS A 372 7.53 3.91 -24.60
C LYS A 372 7.10 4.92 -23.55
N ILE A 373 7.80 5.00 -22.44
CA ILE A 373 7.53 5.98 -21.36
C ILE A 373 7.85 7.40 -21.85
N CYS A 374 8.98 7.62 -22.51
CA CYS A 374 9.33 8.91 -23.09
C CYS A 374 8.30 9.39 -24.11
N GLU A 375 7.87 8.52 -25.02
CA GLU A 375 6.83 8.80 -26.02
C GLU A 375 5.49 9.16 -25.35
N LEU A 376 5.11 8.47 -24.27
CA LEU A 376 3.93 8.80 -23.48
C LEU A 376 4.06 10.18 -22.85
N TYR A 377 5.18 10.47 -22.18
CA TYR A 377 5.40 11.76 -21.52
C TYR A 377 5.42 12.91 -22.54
N ALA A 378 5.98 12.70 -23.74
CA ALA A 378 5.95 13.68 -24.82
C ALA A 378 4.51 14.01 -25.26
N LYS A 379 3.64 13.00 -25.36
CA LYS A 379 2.22 13.20 -25.67
C LYS A 379 1.49 13.95 -24.54
N VAL A 380 1.61 13.46 -23.30
CA VAL A 380 0.86 14.00 -22.16
C VAL A 380 1.30 15.42 -21.81
N LEU A 381 2.60 15.68 -21.78
CA LEU A 381 3.17 16.98 -21.47
C LEU A 381 3.24 17.92 -22.68
N GLY A 382 3.01 17.39 -23.88
CA GLY A 382 3.07 18.17 -25.13
C GLY A 382 4.44 18.79 -25.37
N SER A 383 5.53 18.08 -25.04
CA SER A 383 6.91 18.56 -25.20
C SER A 383 7.81 17.46 -25.73
N GLN A 384 8.59 17.79 -26.78
CA GLN A 384 9.61 16.90 -27.32
C GLN A 384 10.80 16.70 -26.38
N GLU A 385 10.99 17.56 -25.40
CA GLU A 385 12.05 17.43 -24.38
C GLU A 385 11.91 16.11 -23.60
N ALA A 386 10.69 15.58 -23.46
CA ALA A 386 10.41 14.29 -22.83
C ALA A 386 11.09 13.10 -23.54
N LEU A 387 11.43 13.22 -24.83
CA LEU A 387 12.13 12.18 -25.60
C LEU A 387 13.62 12.10 -25.31
N HIS A 388 14.18 13.06 -24.56
CA HIS A 388 15.61 13.22 -24.35
C HIS A 388 15.98 13.18 -22.85
N PRO A 389 15.69 12.04 -22.15
CA PRO A 389 16.11 11.89 -20.76
C PRO A 389 17.64 11.80 -20.67
N VAL A 390 18.20 12.29 -19.57
CA VAL A 390 19.63 12.16 -19.26
C VAL A 390 19.97 10.86 -18.54
N HIS A 391 19.00 10.29 -17.83
CA HIS A 391 19.18 9.02 -17.12
C HIS A 391 17.83 8.34 -16.90
N TYR A 392 17.85 7.02 -16.67
CA TYR A 392 16.67 6.20 -16.39
C TYR A 392 17.00 5.11 -15.38
N GLU A 393 16.24 5.08 -14.29
CA GLU A 393 16.24 3.99 -13.32
C GLU A 393 14.91 3.27 -13.32
N GLU A 394 14.93 1.96 -13.13
CA GLU A 394 13.71 1.18 -12.92
C GLU A 394 13.96 0.01 -11.97
N LYS A 395 12.89 -0.43 -11.30
CA LYS A 395 12.89 -1.63 -10.47
C LYS A 395 11.62 -2.44 -10.71
N ASN A 396 11.79 -3.67 -11.19
CA ASN A 396 10.72 -4.66 -11.26
C ASN A 396 10.65 -5.45 -9.95
N TRP A 397 9.61 -5.20 -9.16
CA TRP A 397 9.45 -5.85 -7.86
C TRP A 397 8.95 -7.29 -7.95
N CYS A 398 8.39 -7.70 -9.10
CA CYS A 398 7.99 -9.09 -9.32
C CYS A 398 9.19 -10.05 -9.43
N GLU A 399 10.37 -9.54 -9.78
CA GLU A 399 11.61 -10.32 -9.88
C GLU A 399 12.33 -10.49 -8.52
N GLU A 400 11.85 -9.81 -7.47
CA GLU A 400 12.46 -9.87 -6.14
C GLU A 400 12.11 -11.17 -5.41
N GLN A 401 13.06 -12.08 -5.33
CA GLN A 401 12.92 -13.39 -4.69
C GLN A 401 12.37 -13.32 -3.26
N TYR A 402 12.80 -12.32 -2.48
CA TYR A 402 12.44 -12.16 -1.07
C TYR A 402 11.36 -11.08 -0.83
N SER A 403 10.59 -10.73 -1.86
CA SER A 403 9.36 -9.95 -1.77
C SER A 403 8.20 -10.63 -2.49
N GLY A 404 8.45 -11.16 -3.68
CA GLY A 404 7.45 -11.80 -4.53
C GLY A 404 6.52 -10.82 -5.25
N GLY A 405 6.75 -9.52 -5.12
CA GLY A 405 5.97 -8.44 -5.68
C GLY A 405 5.83 -7.25 -4.72
N CYS A 406 5.15 -6.21 -5.13
CA CYS A 406 4.76 -4.99 -4.43
C CYS A 406 3.40 -4.46 -4.94
N TYR A 407 2.74 -3.60 -4.13
CA TYR A 407 3.25 -3.01 -2.89
C TYR A 407 3.08 -3.97 -1.72
N THR A 408 1.96 -4.76 -1.69
CA THR A 408 1.53 -5.62 -0.58
C THR A 408 0.84 -6.87 -1.08
N ALA A 409 0.61 -7.83 -0.20
CA ALA A 409 -0.28 -8.94 -0.46
C ALA A 409 -1.73 -8.43 -0.57
N TYR A 410 -2.52 -9.06 -1.44
CA TYR A 410 -3.95 -8.80 -1.56
C TYR A 410 -4.77 -10.06 -1.23
N PHE A 411 -6.03 -9.86 -0.89
CA PHE A 411 -6.97 -10.94 -0.62
C PHE A 411 -7.88 -11.16 -1.83
N PRO A 412 -7.79 -12.31 -2.49
CA PRO A 412 -8.80 -12.73 -3.45
C PRO A 412 -10.18 -12.92 -2.79
N PRO A 413 -11.29 -12.96 -3.55
CA PRO A 413 -12.62 -13.20 -3.00
C PRO A 413 -12.70 -14.46 -2.13
N GLY A 414 -13.38 -14.35 -0.97
CA GLY A 414 -13.63 -15.42 -0.04
C GLY A 414 -12.51 -15.72 0.97
N ILE A 415 -11.31 -15.19 0.77
CA ILE A 415 -10.16 -15.51 1.62
C ILE A 415 -10.19 -14.78 2.95
N MET A 416 -10.65 -13.52 2.97
CA MET A 416 -10.74 -12.73 4.19
C MET A 416 -11.67 -13.35 5.22
N THR A 417 -12.85 -13.78 4.81
CA THR A 417 -13.85 -14.40 5.70
C THR A 417 -13.44 -15.79 6.14
N GLN A 418 -12.78 -16.57 5.28
CA GLN A 418 -12.37 -17.93 5.61
C GLN A 418 -11.13 -18.00 6.49
N TYR A 419 -10.09 -17.20 6.20
CA TYR A 419 -8.77 -17.37 6.77
C TYR A 419 -8.17 -16.08 7.36
N GLY A 420 -8.79 -14.92 7.16
CA GLY A 420 -8.25 -13.62 7.60
C GLY A 420 -7.95 -13.55 9.10
N ARG A 421 -8.76 -14.24 9.93
CA ARG A 421 -8.63 -14.24 11.40
C ARG A 421 -7.25 -14.65 11.89
N VAL A 422 -6.56 -15.53 11.18
CA VAL A 422 -5.28 -16.08 11.63
C VAL A 422 -4.06 -15.24 11.20
N ILE A 423 -4.26 -14.14 10.47
CA ILE A 423 -3.16 -13.39 9.88
C ILE A 423 -2.10 -12.93 10.90
N ARG A 424 -2.53 -12.50 12.09
CA ARG A 424 -1.63 -12.08 13.18
C ARG A 424 -1.65 -12.98 14.40
N GLN A 425 -2.37 -14.10 14.33
CA GLN A 425 -2.48 -15.03 15.46
C GLN A 425 -1.14 -15.75 15.67
N PRO A 426 -0.55 -15.71 16.87
CA PRO A 426 0.65 -16.45 17.17
C PRO A 426 0.46 -17.97 17.03
N VAL A 427 1.52 -18.67 16.65
CA VAL A 427 1.57 -20.13 16.61
C VAL A 427 2.64 -20.60 17.60
N GLY A 428 2.19 -21.02 18.77
CA GLY A 428 3.11 -21.32 19.87
C GLY A 428 3.93 -20.10 20.26
N ARG A 429 5.25 -20.18 20.10
CA ARG A 429 6.19 -19.08 20.39
C ARG A 429 6.64 -18.31 19.13
N ILE A 430 5.92 -18.45 18.03
CA ILE A 430 6.14 -17.72 16.78
C ILE A 430 5.08 -16.64 16.67
N PHE A 431 5.50 -15.37 16.58
CA PHE A 431 4.66 -14.18 16.43
C PHE A 431 4.80 -13.63 15.01
N PHE A 432 3.73 -12.98 14.50
CA PHE A 432 3.70 -12.51 13.13
C PHE A 432 3.62 -10.98 13.07
N ALA A 433 4.60 -10.40 12.40
CA ALA A 433 4.67 -9.00 12.03
C ALA A 433 4.54 -8.86 10.50
N GLY A 434 5.13 -7.84 9.92
CA GLY A 434 4.97 -7.49 8.52
C GLY A 434 3.75 -6.59 8.31
N THR A 435 3.83 -5.67 7.35
CA THR A 435 2.79 -4.66 7.13
C THR A 435 1.41 -5.25 6.84
N GLU A 436 1.33 -6.47 6.30
CA GLU A 436 0.07 -7.17 6.02
C GLU A 436 -0.72 -7.51 7.29
N THR A 437 -0.06 -7.56 8.46
CA THR A 437 -0.70 -7.81 9.76
C THR A 437 -1.17 -6.55 10.47
N ALA A 438 -0.92 -5.37 9.90
CA ALA A 438 -1.31 -4.09 10.49
C ALA A 438 -2.81 -3.82 10.40
N THR A 439 -3.31 -2.95 11.27
CA THR A 439 -4.71 -2.51 11.32
C THR A 439 -4.91 -1.09 10.80
N GLN A 440 -3.82 -0.33 10.65
CA GLN A 440 -3.79 1.02 10.09
C GLN A 440 -2.63 1.15 9.11
N TRP A 441 -2.91 1.68 7.94
CA TRP A 441 -1.94 1.81 6.86
C TRP A 441 -1.23 0.49 6.52
N SER A 442 -1.96 -0.61 6.58
CA SER A 442 -1.48 -1.92 6.08
C SER A 442 -1.04 -1.79 4.63
N GLY A 443 0.10 -2.40 4.30
CA GLY A 443 0.72 -2.26 2.98
C GLY A 443 1.67 -1.07 2.83
N TYR A 444 1.76 -0.20 3.83
CA TYR A 444 2.62 0.99 3.89
C TYR A 444 3.73 0.83 4.94
N MET A 445 4.70 1.76 4.93
CA MET A 445 5.75 1.82 5.95
C MET A 445 5.17 2.03 7.35
N GLU A 446 4.11 2.83 7.49
CA GLU A 446 3.38 3.02 8.75
C GLU A 446 2.88 1.70 9.32
N GLY A 447 2.21 0.89 8.51
CA GLY A 447 1.72 -0.41 8.95
C GLY A 447 2.84 -1.39 9.30
N ALA A 448 4.00 -1.26 8.64
CA ALA A 448 5.17 -2.07 8.97
C ALA A 448 5.70 -1.75 10.38
N VAL A 449 5.75 -0.48 10.77
CA VAL A 449 6.13 -0.05 12.13
C VAL A 449 5.11 -0.53 13.15
N GLU A 450 3.81 -0.29 12.90
CA GLU A 450 2.73 -0.77 13.78
C GLU A 450 2.86 -2.26 14.06
N ALA A 451 2.95 -3.06 13.01
CA ALA A 451 2.98 -4.52 13.12
C ALA A 451 4.24 -5.03 13.83
N GLY A 452 5.40 -4.42 13.55
CA GLY A 452 6.66 -4.78 14.21
C GLY A 452 6.63 -4.48 15.70
N GLU A 453 6.26 -3.26 16.08
CA GLU A 453 6.18 -2.86 17.49
C GLU A 453 5.10 -3.64 18.25
N ARG A 454 3.97 -3.92 17.63
CA ARG A 454 2.92 -4.76 18.22
C ARG A 454 3.42 -6.17 18.50
N ALA A 455 4.08 -6.83 17.55
CA ALA A 455 4.62 -8.18 17.73
C ALA A 455 5.71 -8.20 18.83
N ALA A 456 6.55 -7.17 18.90
CA ALA A 456 7.51 -7.01 20.00
C ALA A 456 6.82 -6.91 21.36
N ARG A 457 5.73 -6.12 21.46
CA ARG A 457 4.97 -5.98 22.71
C ARG A 457 4.21 -7.26 23.09
N GLU A 458 3.78 -8.07 22.13
CA GLU A 458 3.23 -9.39 22.41
C GLU A 458 4.26 -10.28 23.13
N ILE A 459 5.51 -10.30 22.68
CA ILE A 459 6.59 -11.03 23.36
C ILE A 459 6.92 -10.41 24.70
N LEU A 460 7.00 -9.09 24.80
CA LEU A 460 7.24 -8.39 26.07
C LEU A 460 6.13 -8.68 27.09
N ASN A 461 4.89 -8.83 26.64
CA ASN A 461 3.79 -9.26 27.49
C ASN A 461 3.95 -10.73 27.94
N ALA A 462 4.34 -11.63 27.04
CA ALA A 462 4.63 -13.02 27.38
C ALA A 462 5.76 -13.15 28.41
N LEU A 463 6.73 -12.21 28.37
CA LEU A 463 7.84 -12.11 29.34
C LEU A 463 7.47 -11.32 30.62
N GLY A 464 6.21 -10.85 30.75
CA GLY A 464 5.74 -10.09 31.90
C GLY A 464 6.30 -8.66 32.01
N LYS A 465 6.90 -8.12 30.94
CA LYS A 465 7.52 -6.79 30.93
C LYS A 465 6.56 -5.67 30.58
N VAL A 466 5.48 -5.95 29.86
CA VAL A 466 4.41 -5.00 29.53
C VAL A 466 3.04 -5.62 29.79
N SER A 467 2.03 -4.82 30.06
CA SER A 467 0.68 -5.31 30.29
C SER A 467 -0.03 -5.59 28.94
N LYS A 468 -1.04 -6.47 28.97
CA LYS A 468 -1.81 -6.83 27.75
C LYS A 468 -2.44 -5.62 27.06
N LYS A 469 -2.88 -4.61 27.82
CA LYS A 469 -3.45 -3.36 27.29
C LYS A 469 -2.44 -2.53 26.51
N ASP A 470 -1.15 -2.71 26.78
CA ASP A 470 -0.07 -1.93 26.16
C ASP A 470 0.45 -2.56 24.86
N ILE A 471 -0.08 -3.73 24.43
CA ILE A 471 0.26 -4.36 23.16
C ILE A 471 -0.16 -3.44 21.99
N TRP A 472 -1.35 -2.87 22.06
CA TRP A 472 -1.94 -1.97 21.06
C TRP A 472 -1.91 -0.52 21.54
N LEU A 473 -0.74 0.10 21.48
CA LEU A 473 -0.60 1.51 21.82
C LEU A 473 -1.10 2.41 20.68
N ARG A 474 -1.87 3.42 21.04
CA ARG A 474 -2.24 4.49 20.11
C ARG A 474 -1.05 5.45 19.97
N GLU A 475 -0.67 5.73 18.74
CA GLU A 475 0.35 6.73 18.45
C GLU A 475 -0.25 8.14 18.49
N PRO A 476 0.40 9.12 19.15
CA PRO A 476 0.02 10.52 19.06
C PRO A 476 0.12 11.06 17.63
N GLU A 477 -0.68 12.05 17.29
CA GLU A 477 -0.58 12.74 16.01
C GLU A 477 0.75 13.46 15.86
N SER A 478 1.31 13.43 14.65
CA SER A 478 2.55 14.13 14.33
C SER A 478 2.31 15.65 14.31
N GLU A 479 3.09 16.38 15.10
CA GLU A 479 3.08 17.85 15.07
C GLU A 479 3.74 18.41 13.79
N ASP A 480 4.75 17.71 13.27
CA ASP A 480 5.51 18.15 12.09
C ASP A 480 4.75 17.91 10.78
N VAL A 481 3.85 16.92 10.76
CA VAL A 481 3.02 16.56 9.60
C VAL A 481 1.56 16.45 10.05
N PRO A 482 0.90 17.59 10.29
CA PRO A 482 -0.47 17.59 10.79
C PRO A 482 -1.46 17.09 9.75
N ALA A 483 -2.49 16.36 10.20
CA ALA A 483 -3.60 15.95 9.38
C ALA A 483 -4.72 16.99 9.42
N PHE A 484 -5.19 17.39 8.24
CA PHE A 484 -6.38 18.22 8.12
C PHE A 484 -7.60 17.34 7.89
N GLU A 485 -8.72 17.71 8.50
CA GLU A 485 -9.97 16.98 8.35
C GLU A 485 -10.44 16.98 6.88
N ILE A 486 -10.85 15.82 6.40
CA ILE A 486 -11.43 15.66 5.06
C ILE A 486 -12.95 15.56 5.21
N THR A 487 -13.64 16.64 4.82
CA THR A 487 -15.09 16.72 4.92
C THR A 487 -15.74 16.75 3.53
N ARG A 488 -16.92 16.18 3.43
CA ARG A 488 -17.75 16.28 2.24
C ARG A 488 -18.66 17.51 2.35
N THR A 489 -18.81 18.24 1.28
CA THR A 489 -19.78 19.35 1.17
C THR A 489 -21.21 18.86 1.33
N PHE A 490 -22.14 19.77 1.58
CA PHE A 490 -23.58 19.45 1.64
C PHE A 490 -24.05 18.72 0.37
N TRP A 491 -23.65 19.19 -0.79
CA TRP A 491 -24.02 18.59 -2.06
C TRP A 491 -23.43 17.19 -2.25
N GLU A 492 -22.17 17.00 -1.96
CA GLU A 492 -21.51 15.66 -2.02
C GLU A 492 -22.18 14.63 -1.11
N ARG A 493 -22.76 15.09 0.01
CA ARG A 493 -23.49 14.20 0.92
C ARG A 493 -24.89 13.86 0.44
N ASN A 494 -25.57 14.78 -0.25
CA ASN A 494 -27.01 14.71 -0.49
C ASN A 494 -27.41 14.50 -1.95
N LEU A 495 -26.49 14.70 -2.91
CA LEU A 495 -26.81 14.45 -4.32
C LEU A 495 -27.16 12.97 -4.55
N PRO A 496 -28.20 12.69 -5.33
CA PRO A 496 -28.61 11.33 -5.64
C PRO A 496 -27.56 10.62 -6.52
N SER A 497 -27.57 9.30 -6.50
CA SER A 497 -26.93 8.50 -7.56
C SER A 497 -27.64 8.69 -8.89
N VAL A 498 -27.03 8.29 -10.00
CA VAL A 498 -27.69 8.34 -11.33
C VAL A 498 -29.01 7.55 -11.32
N THR A 499 -29.01 6.36 -10.75
CA THR A 499 -30.24 5.55 -10.59
C THR A 499 -31.26 6.22 -9.68
N GLY A 500 -30.82 6.88 -8.62
CA GLY A 500 -31.67 7.67 -7.73
C GLY A 500 -32.30 8.85 -8.45
N LEU A 501 -31.53 9.58 -9.26
CA LEU A 501 -32.05 10.68 -10.09
C LEU A 501 -33.12 10.20 -11.09
N LEU A 502 -32.84 9.08 -11.78
CA LEU A 502 -33.80 8.48 -12.73
C LEU A 502 -35.11 8.08 -12.04
N LYS A 503 -35.04 7.54 -10.82
CA LYS A 503 -36.27 7.24 -10.04
C LYS A 503 -37.04 8.50 -9.67
N ILE A 504 -36.36 9.57 -9.27
CA ILE A 504 -37.01 10.86 -8.95
C ILE A 504 -37.70 11.42 -10.19
N ILE A 505 -37.03 11.42 -11.33
CA ILE A 505 -37.63 11.90 -12.62
C ILE A 505 -38.83 11.04 -13.01
N GLY A 506 -38.70 9.71 -12.97
CA GLY A 506 -39.77 8.78 -13.29
C GLY A 506 -40.97 8.95 -12.36
N PHE A 507 -40.75 9.14 -11.07
CA PHE A 507 -41.82 9.42 -10.11
C PHE A 507 -42.51 10.77 -10.39
N SER A 508 -41.74 11.82 -10.62
CA SER A 508 -42.25 13.16 -10.92
C SER A 508 -43.07 13.19 -12.21
N THR A 509 -42.60 12.51 -13.26
CA THR A 509 -43.34 12.43 -14.53
C THR A 509 -44.65 11.63 -14.38
N SER A 510 -44.62 10.53 -13.59
CA SER A 510 -45.81 9.74 -13.29
C SER A 510 -46.86 10.54 -12.51
N VAL A 511 -46.42 11.28 -11.48
CA VAL A 511 -47.31 12.17 -10.69
C VAL A 511 -47.89 13.28 -11.55
N THR A 512 -47.06 13.90 -12.40
CA THR A 512 -47.53 14.95 -13.32
C THR A 512 -48.52 14.40 -14.33
N ALA A 513 -48.27 13.24 -14.92
CA ALA A 513 -49.18 12.57 -15.84
C ALA A 513 -50.53 12.24 -15.16
N LEU A 514 -50.47 11.71 -13.94
CA LEU A 514 -51.67 11.41 -13.15
C LEU A 514 -52.45 12.69 -12.84
N TRP A 515 -51.78 13.76 -12.43
CA TRP A 515 -52.41 15.05 -12.14
C TRP A 515 -53.07 15.64 -13.38
N LEU A 516 -52.39 15.60 -14.53
CA LEU A 516 -52.97 16.05 -15.80
C LEU A 516 -54.20 15.21 -16.22
N ALA A 517 -54.12 13.88 -16.03
CA ALA A 517 -55.25 12.99 -16.30
C ALA A 517 -56.46 13.33 -15.41
N VAL A 518 -56.25 13.50 -14.11
CA VAL A 518 -57.28 13.89 -13.15
C VAL A 518 -57.87 15.28 -13.49
N TYR A 519 -56.99 16.23 -13.84
CA TYR A 519 -57.39 17.57 -14.24
C TYR A 519 -58.28 17.53 -15.51
N LYS A 520 -57.86 16.81 -16.54
CA LYS A 520 -58.60 16.60 -17.77
C LYS A 520 -59.94 15.91 -17.53
N PHE A 521 -59.98 14.89 -16.68
CA PHE A 521 -61.22 14.20 -16.30
C PHE A 521 -62.19 15.13 -15.57
N ARG A 522 -61.70 15.97 -14.64
CA ARG A 522 -62.52 16.99 -13.96
C ARG A 522 -63.09 18.05 -14.90
N LEU A 523 -62.37 18.41 -15.96
CA LEU A 523 -62.85 19.30 -16.98
C LEU A 523 -64.02 18.69 -17.83
N LEU A 524 -63.86 17.38 -18.15
CA LEU A 524 -64.86 16.60 -18.89
C LEU A 524 -66.16 16.32 -18.09
N THR A 525 -66.08 16.29 -16.78
CA THR A 525 -67.21 16.08 -15.88
C THR A 525 -67.88 17.35 -15.45
N ARG A 526 -67.36 18.55 -15.83
CA ARG A 526 -67.97 19.89 -15.59
C ARG A 526 -68.59 20.48 -16.82
N SER A 527 -68.49 19.86 -17.98
CA SER A 527 -69.24 20.17 -19.22
C SER A 527 -70.44 19.22 -19.35
#